data_f868d86c0c79eb440472256a1f6a1c72
#
_entry.id   f868d86c0c79eb440472256a1f6a1c72
#
_cell.length_a   1.000
_cell.length_b   1.000
_cell.length_c   1.000
_cell.angle_alpha   90.00
_cell.angle_beta   90.00
_cell.angle_gamma   90.00
#
_symmetry.space_group_name_H-M   'P 1'
#
loop_
_entity.id
_entity.type
_entity.pdbx_description
1 polymer ?
#
loop_
_entity_poly.entity_id
_entity_poly.type
_entity_poly.pdbx_seq_one_letter_code
_entity_poly.pdbx_strand_id
1 'polypeptide(L)'
;MRTMHSFAWLAAIGSLGIASSAMAAQWNLATPYGDASFHTQNTKQFAEDVADATDGELDINVHSGGSLIAHSEIKPSVRRGTVQAGEVFLSSLSNESPIYEVDTLPGLAGSYEDAYDLWQASKPIITQMFADEGLMPLYAVPWPAQGIYTDFELTDASQFEGLRVRAPNINTQRFVENLGGTPTETEEADIPTAFSTGRVDAMITSVSTGKSMSAWDYVSHYSDANLWLPKNIVFVNKRAFDQLDDKTQQAVLDAAAEAERRGWQASREDSAESAKALKEHDITISKPSGQLAEDLEAAGDSLFENWQERAGDQAKMLIERYRERQADD
;
A
#
# COMPACT_ATOMS: atom_id res chain seq x y z
N MET A 1 -79.72 -52.32 -12.20
CA MET A 1 -78.70 -52.20 -11.16
C MET A 1 -77.37 -51.91 -11.80
N ARG A 2 -76.89 -50.65 -11.74
CA ARG A 2 -75.65 -50.21 -12.31
C ARG A 2 -74.87 -49.58 -11.16
N THR A 3 -73.76 -50.21 -10.78
CA THR A 3 -72.84 -49.76 -9.76
C THR A 3 -71.87 -48.77 -10.38
N MET A 4 -71.87 -47.51 -9.94
CA MET A 4 -70.92 -46.48 -10.26
C MET A 4 -69.68 -46.62 -9.35
N HIS A 5 -68.52 -46.79 -9.96
CA HIS A 5 -67.23 -46.72 -9.29
C HIS A 5 -66.65 -45.29 -9.41
N SER A 6 -66.51 -44.61 -8.23
CA SER A 6 -65.89 -43.31 -8.15
C SER A 6 -64.36 -43.48 -8.08
N PHE A 7 -63.62 -42.96 -9.06
CA PHE A 7 -62.15 -42.83 -9.04
C PHE A 7 -61.77 -41.51 -8.36
N ALA A 8 -61.09 -41.58 -7.21
CA ALA A 8 -60.50 -40.45 -6.55
C ALA A 8 -59.10 -40.25 -7.12
N TRP A 9 -58.87 -39.10 -7.77
CA TRP A 9 -57.54 -38.65 -8.21
C TRP A 9 -56.89 -37.89 -7.03
N LEU A 10 -55.81 -38.44 -6.46
CA LEU A 10 -54.90 -37.69 -5.58
C LEU A 10 -53.94 -36.84 -6.47
N ALA A 11 -54.10 -35.55 -6.44
CA ALA A 11 -53.15 -34.61 -7.00
C ALA A 11 -51.98 -34.42 -6.00
N ALA A 12 -50.82 -35.00 -6.29
CA ALA A 12 -49.56 -34.72 -5.60
C ALA A 12 -49.02 -33.38 -6.09
N ILE A 13 -49.18 -32.32 -5.32
CA ILE A 13 -48.51 -31.03 -5.55
C ILE A 13 -47.05 -31.18 -5.13
N GLY A 14 -46.19 -31.46 -6.08
CA GLY A 14 -44.74 -31.38 -5.88
C GLY A 14 -44.32 -29.91 -5.73
N SER A 15 -43.90 -29.52 -4.52
CA SER A 15 -43.24 -28.23 -4.28
C SER A 15 -41.88 -28.25 -4.97
N LEU A 16 -41.81 -27.69 -6.17
CA LEU A 16 -40.52 -27.31 -6.74
C LEU A 16 -39.95 -26.18 -5.87
N GLY A 17 -38.98 -26.49 -5.04
CA GLY A 17 -38.14 -25.51 -4.39
C GLY A 17 -37.34 -24.77 -5.50
N ILE A 18 -37.71 -23.55 -5.76
CA ILE A 18 -36.89 -22.65 -6.57
C ILE A 18 -35.66 -22.33 -5.72
N ALA A 19 -34.55 -23.05 -5.93
CA ALA A 19 -33.27 -22.64 -5.46
C ALA A 19 -32.97 -21.32 -6.20
N SER A 20 -33.17 -20.18 -5.55
CA SER A 20 -32.64 -18.92 -6.00
C SER A 20 -31.12 -19.08 -6.01
N SER A 21 -30.54 -19.29 -7.20
CA SER A 21 -29.12 -19.09 -7.37
C SER A 21 -28.86 -17.62 -7.05
N ALA A 22 -28.34 -17.32 -5.88
CA ALA A 22 -27.80 -16.01 -5.59
C ALA A 22 -26.72 -15.78 -6.65
N MET A 23 -26.89 -14.77 -7.49
CA MET A 23 -25.83 -14.37 -8.42
C MET A 23 -24.67 -13.88 -7.56
N ALA A 24 -23.48 -14.48 -7.78
CA ALA A 24 -22.26 -14.04 -7.12
C ALA A 24 -22.11 -12.53 -7.25
N ALA A 25 -21.87 -11.86 -6.12
CA ALA A 25 -21.53 -10.45 -6.14
C ALA A 25 -20.13 -10.31 -6.76
N GLN A 26 -19.97 -9.39 -7.71
CA GLN A 26 -18.67 -9.15 -8.34
C GLN A 26 -18.13 -7.79 -7.93
N TRP A 27 -16.90 -7.78 -7.42
CA TRP A 27 -16.15 -6.56 -7.15
C TRP A 27 -14.97 -6.43 -8.10
N ASN A 28 -14.67 -5.19 -8.48
CA ASN A 28 -13.44 -4.83 -9.14
C ASN A 28 -12.54 -4.13 -8.14
N LEU A 29 -11.30 -4.62 -8.00
CA LEU A 29 -10.26 -4.03 -7.18
C LEU A 29 -9.15 -3.51 -8.10
N ALA A 30 -8.89 -2.21 -8.05
CA ALA A 30 -7.82 -1.59 -8.81
C ALA A 30 -6.55 -1.45 -7.96
N THR A 31 -5.40 -1.88 -8.49
CA THR A 31 -4.07 -1.63 -7.90
C THR A 31 -3.13 -1.01 -8.95
N PRO A 32 -2.29 -0.02 -8.56
CA PRO A 32 -1.37 0.61 -9.49
C PRO A 32 -0.14 -0.24 -9.81
N TYR A 33 0.11 -1.30 -9.03
CA TYR A 33 1.32 -2.12 -9.13
C TYR A 33 1.16 -3.31 -10.06
N GLY A 34 2.27 -3.67 -10.74
CA GLY A 34 2.30 -4.81 -11.65
C GLY A 34 2.21 -6.18 -10.95
N ASP A 35 1.98 -7.24 -11.72
CA ASP A 35 1.77 -8.61 -11.22
C ASP A 35 2.97 -9.18 -10.45
N ALA A 36 4.17 -8.70 -10.73
CA ALA A 36 5.38 -9.13 -10.04
C ALA A 36 5.54 -8.55 -8.63
N SER A 37 4.79 -7.49 -8.29
CA SER A 37 4.82 -6.89 -6.96
C SER A 37 4.23 -7.83 -5.92
N PHE A 38 4.90 -7.99 -4.78
CA PHE A 38 4.36 -8.76 -3.65
C PHE A 38 3.05 -8.17 -3.12
N HIS A 39 2.84 -6.86 -3.23
CA HIS A 39 1.56 -6.21 -2.91
C HIS A 39 0.43 -6.74 -3.78
N THR A 40 0.62 -6.78 -5.11
CA THR A 40 -0.38 -7.30 -6.05
C THR A 40 -0.62 -8.79 -5.84
N GLN A 41 0.43 -9.58 -5.57
CA GLN A 41 0.30 -11.00 -5.26
C GLN A 41 -0.51 -11.22 -3.99
N ASN A 42 -0.24 -10.45 -2.93
CA ASN A 42 -1.00 -10.50 -1.69
C ASN A 42 -2.48 -10.09 -1.89
N THR A 43 -2.73 -9.08 -2.72
CA THR A 43 -4.10 -8.64 -3.05
C THR A 43 -4.86 -9.67 -3.88
N LYS A 44 -4.19 -10.38 -4.79
CA LYS A 44 -4.79 -11.52 -5.52
C LYS A 44 -5.12 -12.68 -4.57
N GLN A 45 -4.19 -13.01 -3.66
CA GLN A 45 -4.44 -14.05 -2.66
C GLN A 45 -5.61 -13.67 -1.72
N PHE A 46 -5.70 -12.39 -1.32
CA PHE A 46 -6.87 -11.90 -0.59
C PHE A 46 -8.19 -12.15 -1.35
N ALA A 47 -8.20 -11.89 -2.66
CA ALA A 47 -9.38 -12.13 -3.48
C ALA A 47 -9.75 -13.64 -3.56
N GLU A 48 -8.75 -14.51 -3.69
CA GLU A 48 -8.92 -15.97 -3.65
C GLU A 48 -9.43 -16.44 -2.28
N ASP A 49 -8.84 -15.95 -1.17
CA ASP A 49 -9.25 -16.28 0.19
C ASP A 49 -10.72 -15.90 0.44
N VAL A 50 -11.17 -14.75 -0.08
CA VAL A 50 -12.57 -14.32 0.00
C VAL A 50 -13.48 -15.25 -0.83
N ALA A 51 -13.11 -15.58 -2.05
CA ALA A 51 -13.90 -16.45 -2.92
C ALA A 51 -14.07 -17.84 -2.28
N ASP A 52 -12.99 -18.41 -1.74
CA ASP A 52 -13.00 -19.71 -1.05
C ASP A 52 -13.86 -19.68 0.23
N ALA A 53 -13.74 -18.62 1.05
CA ALA A 53 -14.49 -18.49 2.30
C ALA A 53 -15.99 -18.23 2.09
N THR A 54 -16.38 -17.74 0.91
CA THR A 54 -17.76 -17.42 0.54
C THR A 54 -18.39 -18.44 -0.40
N ASP A 55 -17.70 -19.56 -0.71
CA ASP A 55 -18.14 -20.54 -1.72
C ASP A 55 -18.45 -19.86 -3.09
N GLY A 56 -17.74 -18.77 -3.41
CA GLY A 56 -17.92 -17.98 -4.63
C GLY A 56 -19.12 -17.02 -4.62
N GLU A 57 -19.74 -16.76 -3.47
CA GLU A 57 -20.81 -15.74 -3.35
C GLU A 57 -20.30 -14.32 -3.58
N LEU A 58 -19.00 -14.07 -3.30
CA LEU A 58 -18.29 -12.85 -3.65
C LEU A 58 -17.04 -13.18 -4.47
N ASP A 59 -16.95 -12.64 -5.67
CA ASP A 59 -15.79 -12.72 -6.57
C ASP A 59 -15.14 -11.34 -6.71
N ILE A 60 -13.83 -11.25 -6.45
CA ILE A 60 -13.06 -10.00 -6.52
C ILE A 60 -12.07 -10.07 -7.67
N ASN A 61 -12.33 -9.32 -8.73
CA ASN A 61 -11.44 -9.20 -9.88
C ASN A 61 -10.35 -8.16 -9.62
N VAL A 62 -9.10 -8.59 -9.48
CA VAL A 62 -7.95 -7.70 -9.26
C VAL A 62 -7.39 -7.21 -10.61
N HIS A 63 -7.37 -5.90 -10.80
CA HIS A 63 -6.83 -5.22 -11.97
C HIS A 63 -5.51 -4.56 -11.62
N SER A 64 -4.41 -5.16 -12.05
CA SER A 64 -3.03 -4.75 -11.75
C SER A 64 -2.47 -3.71 -12.72
N GLY A 65 -1.34 -3.09 -12.32
CA GLY A 65 -0.56 -2.21 -13.19
C GLY A 65 -1.26 -0.94 -13.63
N GLY A 66 -2.23 -0.45 -12.87
CA GLY A 66 -3.02 0.73 -13.26
C GLY A 66 -3.88 0.52 -14.51
N SER A 67 -4.09 -0.72 -14.94
CA SER A 67 -4.76 -1.06 -16.20
C SER A 67 -6.23 -0.64 -16.26
N LEU A 68 -6.91 -0.61 -15.10
CA LEU A 68 -8.31 -0.21 -15.03
C LEU A 68 -8.44 1.29 -14.73
N ILE A 69 -7.66 1.81 -13.79
CA ILE A 69 -7.76 3.17 -13.27
C ILE A 69 -6.34 3.64 -12.91
N ALA A 70 -5.98 4.86 -13.28
CA ALA A 70 -4.71 5.48 -12.87
C ALA A 70 -4.65 5.63 -11.33
N HIS A 71 -3.46 5.54 -10.75
CA HIS A 71 -3.23 5.55 -9.30
C HIS A 71 -3.98 6.69 -8.58
N SER A 72 -3.84 7.92 -9.06
CA SER A 72 -4.48 9.12 -8.49
C SER A 72 -6.01 9.08 -8.54
N GLU A 73 -6.60 8.28 -9.42
CA GLU A 73 -8.04 8.15 -9.60
C GLU A 73 -8.66 6.94 -8.86
N ILE A 74 -7.85 6.08 -8.24
CA ILE A 74 -8.37 4.88 -7.54
C ILE A 74 -9.28 5.26 -6.38
N LYS A 75 -8.80 6.04 -5.40
CA LYS A 75 -9.61 6.45 -4.24
C LYS A 75 -10.89 7.20 -4.65
N PRO A 76 -10.84 8.22 -5.52
CA PRO A 76 -12.05 8.86 -6.03
C PRO A 76 -13.03 7.90 -6.71
N SER A 77 -12.54 6.90 -7.45
CA SER A 77 -13.39 5.93 -8.15
C SER A 77 -14.08 4.95 -7.21
N VAL A 78 -13.37 4.46 -6.18
CA VAL A 78 -13.96 3.64 -5.12
C VAL A 78 -15.01 4.45 -4.34
N ARG A 79 -14.72 5.70 -3.99
CA ARG A 79 -15.67 6.59 -3.29
C ARG A 79 -16.96 6.79 -4.08
N ARG A 80 -16.86 6.97 -5.39
CA ARG A 80 -18.03 7.09 -6.29
C ARG A 80 -18.76 5.76 -6.52
N GLY A 81 -18.17 4.63 -6.14
CA GLY A 81 -18.71 3.29 -6.40
C GLY A 81 -18.55 2.83 -7.87
N THR A 82 -17.66 3.45 -8.63
CA THR A 82 -17.32 3.03 -10.00
C THR A 82 -16.62 1.67 -9.99
N VAL A 83 -15.77 1.46 -9.00
CA VAL A 83 -15.21 0.17 -8.60
C VAL A 83 -15.45 -0.03 -7.11
N GLN A 84 -15.45 -1.28 -6.63
CA GLN A 84 -15.82 -1.59 -5.26
C GLN A 84 -14.65 -1.49 -4.30
N ALA A 85 -13.44 -1.80 -4.76
CA ALA A 85 -12.23 -1.80 -3.96
C ALA A 85 -11.06 -1.16 -4.68
N GLY A 86 -10.03 -0.78 -3.92
CA GLY A 86 -8.79 -0.26 -4.47
C GLY A 86 -7.65 -0.34 -3.50
N GLU A 87 -6.45 -0.28 -4.04
CA GLU A 87 -5.19 -0.16 -3.33
C GLU A 87 -4.51 1.14 -3.72
N VAL A 88 -4.01 1.89 -2.74
CA VAL A 88 -3.22 3.09 -2.99
C VAL A 88 -2.02 3.17 -2.04
N PHE A 89 -0.99 3.87 -2.47
CA PHE A 89 0.10 4.30 -1.61
C PHE A 89 -0.44 5.36 -0.63
N LEU A 90 -0.37 5.12 0.68
CA LEU A 90 -1.07 5.94 1.66
C LEU A 90 -0.67 7.43 1.57
N SER A 91 0.62 7.71 1.43
CA SER A 91 1.13 9.08 1.33
C SER A 91 0.81 9.79 0.01
N SER A 92 0.28 9.09 -1.00
CA SER A 92 -0.27 9.74 -2.21
C SER A 92 -1.51 10.57 -1.90
N LEU A 93 -2.13 10.36 -0.73
CA LEU A 93 -3.29 11.10 -0.23
C LEU A 93 -2.92 12.34 0.60
N SER A 94 -1.64 12.71 0.64
CA SER A 94 -1.12 13.83 1.44
C SER A 94 -1.75 15.19 1.14
N ASN A 95 -2.25 15.38 -0.08
CA ASN A 95 -3.01 16.57 -0.47
C ASN A 95 -4.38 16.70 0.23
N GLU A 96 -4.92 15.60 0.75
CA GLU A 96 -6.18 15.58 1.49
C GLU A 96 -5.95 15.82 3.00
N SER A 97 -4.86 15.25 3.55
CA SER A 97 -4.47 15.47 4.95
C SER A 97 -2.99 15.14 5.17
N PRO A 98 -2.28 15.96 5.99
CA PRO A 98 -0.91 15.64 6.41
C PRO A 98 -0.80 14.32 7.21
N ILE A 99 -1.88 13.82 7.80
CA ILE A 99 -1.86 12.54 8.54
C ILE A 99 -1.46 11.38 7.65
N TYR A 100 -1.81 11.40 6.38
CA TYR A 100 -1.42 10.35 5.42
C TYR A 100 0.09 10.32 5.11
N GLU A 101 0.84 11.34 5.53
CA GLU A 101 2.30 11.43 5.34
C GLU A 101 3.09 10.74 6.46
N VAL A 102 2.46 10.35 7.57
CA VAL A 102 3.15 9.95 8.81
C VAL A 102 4.13 8.79 8.63
N ASP A 103 3.82 7.85 7.74
CA ASP A 103 4.67 6.68 7.48
C ASP A 103 5.80 6.94 6.47
N THR A 104 5.97 8.18 6.02
CA THR A 104 7.04 8.64 5.15
C THR A 104 7.88 9.73 5.80
N LEU A 105 7.81 9.86 7.13
CA LEU A 105 8.64 10.79 7.89
C LEU A 105 9.97 10.11 8.24
N PRO A 106 11.11 10.65 7.79
CA PRO A 106 12.42 10.05 8.04
C PRO A 106 12.72 9.97 9.54
N GLY A 107 13.32 8.87 9.97
CA GLY A 107 13.73 8.67 11.37
C GLY A 107 12.59 8.36 12.34
N LEU A 108 11.32 8.45 11.95
CA LEU A 108 10.19 8.17 12.84
C LEU A 108 10.00 6.67 13.06
N ALA A 109 10.08 5.87 12.00
CA ALA A 109 9.94 4.41 12.05
C ALA A 109 10.89 3.77 11.02
N GLY A 110 12.08 3.38 11.48
CA GLY A 110 13.14 2.83 10.62
C GLY A 110 13.20 1.30 10.62
N SER A 111 12.42 0.63 11.45
CA SER A 111 12.30 -0.83 11.51
C SER A 111 10.87 -1.28 11.22
N TYR A 112 10.69 -2.57 10.95
CA TYR A 112 9.35 -3.15 10.77
C TYR A 112 8.53 -3.14 12.06
N GLU A 113 9.19 -3.25 13.21
CA GLU A 113 8.58 -3.18 14.54
C GLU A 113 8.03 -1.77 14.78
N ASP A 114 8.86 -0.74 14.61
CA ASP A 114 8.47 0.66 14.71
C ASP A 114 7.36 1.01 13.70
N ALA A 115 7.48 0.52 12.45
CA ALA A 115 6.47 0.76 11.42
C ALA A 115 5.12 0.10 11.73
N TYR A 116 5.13 -1.07 12.41
CA TYR A 116 3.91 -1.72 12.87
C TYR A 116 3.25 -0.92 14.00
N ASP A 117 4.02 -0.48 14.99
CA ASP A 117 3.49 0.34 16.08
C ASP A 117 2.95 1.68 15.59
N LEU A 118 3.66 2.32 14.66
CA LEU A 118 3.18 3.53 14.01
C LEU A 118 1.87 3.28 13.23
N TRP A 119 1.75 2.12 12.55
CA TRP A 119 0.50 1.74 11.91
C TRP A 119 -0.62 1.54 12.94
N GLN A 120 -0.39 0.81 14.01
CA GLN A 120 -1.42 0.61 15.04
C GLN A 120 -1.85 1.92 15.72
N ALA A 121 -0.93 2.87 15.91
CA ALA A 121 -1.23 4.19 16.44
C ALA A 121 -2.06 5.05 15.47
N SER A 122 -1.75 4.99 14.18
CA SER A 122 -2.39 5.80 13.13
C SER A 122 -3.68 5.19 12.57
N LYS A 123 -3.81 3.85 12.58
CA LYS A 123 -4.94 3.10 12.00
C LYS A 123 -6.33 3.62 12.44
N PRO A 124 -6.61 3.91 13.72
CA PRO A 124 -7.93 4.43 14.11
C PRO A 124 -8.26 5.79 13.49
N ILE A 125 -7.26 6.67 13.39
CA ILE A 125 -7.44 8.01 12.80
C ILE A 125 -7.69 7.87 11.30
N ILE A 126 -6.87 7.11 10.60
CA ILE A 126 -6.99 6.87 9.16
C ILE A 126 -8.32 6.18 8.84
N THR A 127 -8.73 5.19 9.65
CA THR A 127 -10.03 4.52 9.48
C THR A 127 -11.18 5.49 9.58
N GLN A 128 -11.16 6.43 10.55
CA GLN A 128 -12.20 7.43 10.67
C GLN A 128 -12.21 8.39 9.47
N MET A 129 -11.04 8.83 8.99
CA MET A 129 -10.94 9.70 7.81
C MET A 129 -11.53 9.04 6.55
N PHE A 130 -11.26 7.75 6.34
CA PHE A 130 -11.86 6.99 5.24
C PHE A 130 -13.37 6.82 5.42
N ALA A 131 -13.84 6.57 6.67
CA ALA A 131 -15.25 6.41 6.98
C ALA A 131 -16.05 7.69 6.70
N ASP A 132 -15.48 8.86 6.99
CA ASP A 132 -16.10 10.17 6.72
C ASP A 132 -16.34 10.40 5.20
N GLU A 133 -15.59 9.66 4.35
CA GLU A 133 -15.75 9.67 2.90
C GLU A 133 -16.58 8.50 2.35
N GLY A 134 -17.17 7.68 3.22
CA GLY A 134 -17.94 6.48 2.82
C GLY A 134 -17.08 5.33 2.31
N LEU A 135 -15.83 5.28 2.77
CA LEU A 135 -14.87 4.23 2.49
C LEU A 135 -14.55 3.42 3.76
N MET A 136 -14.07 2.20 3.59
CA MET A 136 -13.66 1.34 4.70
C MET A 136 -12.29 0.71 4.39
N PRO A 137 -11.24 1.05 5.13
CA PRO A 137 -9.97 0.33 5.07
C PRO A 137 -10.17 -1.13 5.45
N LEU A 138 -9.52 -2.03 4.71
CA LEU A 138 -9.49 -3.46 5.01
C LEU A 138 -8.15 -3.82 5.68
N TYR A 139 -7.04 -3.50 5.04
CA TYR A 139 -5.70 -3.80 5.55
C TYR A 139 -4.66 -2.85 4.97
N ALA A 140 -3.49 -2.80 5.62
CA ALA A 140 -2.33 -2.07 5.11
C ALA A 140 -1.07 -2.93 5.16
N VAL A 141 -0.23 -2.78 4.14
CA VAL A 141 1.01 -3.54 3.97
C VAL A 141 2.17 -2.58 3.73
N PRO A 142 3.30 -2.71 4.48
CA PRO A 142 4.44 -1.84 4.28
C PRO A 142 5.24 -2.26 3.05
N TRP A 143 5.85 -1.28 2.39
CA TRP A 143 7.01 -1.48 1.55
C TRP A 143 8.24 -1.70 2.44
N PRO A 144 9.29 -2.38 1.94
CA PRO A 144 10.59 -2.36 2.61
C PRO A 144 11.10 -0.95 2.83
N ALA A 145 12.00 -0.80 3.80
CA ALA A 145 12.60 0.48 4.11
C ALA A 145 13.18 1.17 2.87
N GLN A 146 12.99 2.48 2.80
CA GLN A 146 13.44 3.27 1.67
C GLN A 146 14.91 3.67 1.86
N GLY A 147 15.66 3.63 0.76
CA GLY A 147 17.04 4.09 0.67
C GLY A 147 17.27 4.91 -0.60
N ILE A 148 18.51 5.24 -0.89
CA ILE A 148 18.89 6.17 -1.94
C ILE A 148 19.75 5.45 -2.97
N TYR A 149 19.32 5.48 -4.22
CA TYR A 149 20.05 4.92 -5.37
C TYR A 149 20.77 6.01 -6.15
N THR A 150 22.04 5.79 -6.42
CA THR A 150 22.91 6.69 -7.17
C THR A 150 23.89 5.89 -8.05
N ASP A 151 24.50 6.55 -9.02
CA ASP A 151 25.59 5.97 -9.83
C ASP A 151 27.00 6.23 -9.21
N PHE A 152 27.03 6.67 -7.97
CA PHE A 152 28.25 6.93 -7.20
C PHE A 152 28.00 6.73 -5.71
N GLU A 153 29.05 6.61 -4.92
CA GLU A 153 28.96 6.51 -3.47
C GLU A 153 28.56 7.86 -2.85
N LEU A 154 27.46 7.87 -2.08
CA LEU A 154 27.04 9.04 -1.31
C LEU A 154 27.82 9.10 0.01
N THR A 155 28.39 10.26 0.30
CA THR A 155 29.17 10.53 1.53
C THR A 155 28.67 11.73 2.33
N ASP A 156 27.94 12.64 1.70
CA ASP A 156 27.37 13.84 2.31
C ASP A 156 26.25 14.44 1.43
N ALA A 157 25.45 15.37 1.99
CA ALA A 157 24.33 16.00 1.30
C ALA A 157 24.75 16.92 0.13
N SER A 158 25.96 17.45 0.12
CA SER A 158 26.40 18.36 -0.97
C SER A 158 26.37 17.68 -2.35
N GLN A 159 26.45 16.36 -2.37
CA GLN A 159 26.36 15.56 -3.59
C GLN A 159 24.94 15.51 -4.21
N PHE A 160 23.92 15.98 -3.48
CA PHE A 160 22.57 16.15 -4.05
C PHE A 160 22.45 17.41 -4.92
N GLU A 161 23.38 18.36 -4.78
CA GLU A 161 23.34 19.58 -5.59
C GLU A 161 23.42 19.25 -7.09
N GLY A 162 22.38 19.68 -7.82
CA GLY A 162 22.25 19.41 -9.25
C GLY A 162 21.68 18.04 -9.62
N LEU A 163 21.48 17.10 -8.66
CA LEU A 163 20.84 15.83 -8.94
C LEU A 163 19.33 15.99 -9.10
N ARG A 164 18.78 15.35 -10.12
CA ARG A 164 17.33 15.15 -10.30
C ARG A 164 16.99 13.81 -9.67
N VAL A 165 16.27 13.84 -8.57
CA VAL A 165 15.99 12.64 -7.76
C VAL A 165 14.54 12.23 -7.93
N ARG A 166 14.31 11.00 -8.35
CA ARG A 166 12.95 10.43 -8.38
C ARG A 166 12.37 10.37 -6.97
N ALA A 167 11.18 10.94 -6.81
CA ALA A 167 10.41 10.94 -5.58
C ALA A 167 8.98 10.41 -5.85
N PRO A 168 8.48 9.43 -5.07
CA PRO A 168 7.14 8.86 -5.26
C PRO A 168 6.01 9.71 -4.69
N ASN A 169 6.31 10.67 -3.82
CA ASN A 169 5.34 11.47 -3.09
C ASN A 169 5.92 12.80 -2.62
N ILE A 170 5.07 13.68 -2.11
CA ILE A 170 5.43 15.04 -1.69
C ILE A 170 6.44 15.08 -0.54
N ASN A 171 6.40 14.14 0.41
CA ASN A 171 7.37 14.11 1.51
C ASN A 171 8.76 13.74 1.02
N THR A 172 8.85 12.76 0.12
CA THR A 172 10.13 12.44 -0.53
C THR A 172 10.64 13.64 -1.34
N GLN A 173 9.74 14.40 -2.01
CA GLN A 173 10.13 15.62 -2.72
C GLN A 173 10.75 16.63 -1.75
N ARG A 174 10.07 16.95 -0.65
CA ARG A 174 10.57 17.87 0.38
C ARG A 174 11.90 17.38 1.00
N PHE A 175 12.04 16.07 1.20
CA PHE A 175 13.27 15.49 1.70
C PHE A 175 14.44 15.72 0.75
N VAL A 176 14.22 15.50 -0.54
CA VAL A 176 15.22 15.78 -1.60
C VAL A 176 15.57 17.26 -1.65
N GLU A 177 14.58 18.16 -1.53
CA GLU A 177 14.81 19.61 -1.48
C GLU A 177 15.63 20.02 -0.26
N ASN A 178 15.36 19.44 0.92
CA ASN A 178 16.11 19.69 2.15
C ASN A 178 17.58 19.24 2.02
N LEU A 179 17.86 18.23 1.19
CA LEU A 179 19.23 17.77 0.87
C LEU A 179 19.88 18.56 -0.25
N GLY A 180 19.18 19.53 -0.87
CA GLY A 180 19.71 20.36 -1.96
C GLY A 180 19.52 19.79 -3.37
N GLY A 181 18.82 18.66 -3.51
CA GLY A 181 18.50 18.06 -4.80
C GLY A 181 17.25 18.64 -5.47
N THR A 182 17.00 18.24 -6.71
CA THR A 182 15.80 18.59 -7.46
C THR A 182 14.87 17.38 -7.56
N PRO A 183 13.71 17.36 -6.86
CA PRO A 183 12.81 16.23 -6.92
C PRO A 183 12.05 16.16 -8.24
N THR A 184 11.79 14.93 -8.68
CA THR A 184 10.98 14.65 -9.87
C THR A 184 9.97 13.57 -9.51
N GLU A 185 8.70 13.95 -9.46
CA GLU A 185 7.62 12.98 -9.22
C GLU A 185 7.53 12.00 -10.39
N THR A 186 7.58 10.72 -10.06
CA THR A 186 7.59 9.64 -11.07
C THR A 186 6.97 8.39 -10.47
N GLU A 187 5.94 7.86 -11.13
CA GLU A 187 5.34 6.58 -10.77
C GLU A 187 6.33 5.43 -10.92
N GLU A 188 6.10 4.32 -10.20
CA GLU A 188 7.03 3.18 -10.21
C GLU A 188 7.26 2.64 -11.62
N ALA A 189 6.19 2.44 -12.40
CA ALA A 189 6.28 1.91 -13.75
C ALA A 189 7.09 2.78 -14.73
N ASP A 190 7.24 4.07 -14.44
CA ASP A 190 7.93 5.05 -15.29
C ASP A 190 9.43 5.20 -14.94
N ILE A 191 9.92 4.56 -13.89
CA ILE A 191 11.31 4.70 -13.42
C ILE A 191 12.32 4.39 -14.53
N PRO A 192 12.26 3.26 -15.27
CA PRO A 192 13.22 2.95 -16.32
C PRO A 192 13.25 4.02 -17.42
N THR A 193 12.07 4.53 -17.80
CA THR A 193 11.96 5.60 -18.80
C THR A 193 12.54 6.91 -18.29
N ALA A 194 12.33 7.25 -17.02
CA ALA A 194 12.84 8.47 -16.41
C ALA A 194 14.38 8.50 -16.39
N PHE A 195 15.03 7.38 -16.07
CA PHE A 195 16.48 7.25 -16.14
C PHE A 195 17.00 7.28 -17.59
N SER A 196 16.41 6.49 -18.49
CA SER A 196 16.86 6.39 -19.88
C SER A 196 16.75 7.71 -20.65
N THR A 197 15.79 8.56 -20.30
CA THR A 197 15.63 9.90 -20.89
C THR A 197 16.40 11.00 -20.16
N GLY A 198 17.12 10.66 -19.09
CA GLY A 198 17.81 11.62 -18.25
C GLY A 198 16.88 12.58 -17.50
N ARG A 199 15.64 12.18 -17.25
CA ARG A 199 14.70 12.97 -16.43
C ARG A 199 15.06 12.90 -14.95
N VAL A 200 15.70 11.81 -14.53
CA VAL A 200 16.24 11.60 -13.18
C VAL A 200 17.65 11.02 -13.25
N ASP A 201 18.47 11.32 -12.23
CA ASP A 201 19.85 10.84 -12.06
C ASP A 201 19.99 9.91 -10.86
N ALA A 202 19.03 9.98 -9.93
CA ALA A 202 18.98 9.20 -8.69
C ALA A 202 17.53 8.88 -8.34
N MET A 203 17.31 7.98 -7.37
CA MET A 203 15.97 7.73 -6.85
C MET A 203 15.99 7.39 -5.37
N ILE A 204 14.90 7.75 -4.67
CA ILE A 204 14.59 7.25 -3.33
C ILE A 204 13.49 6.21 -3.49
N THR A 205 13.79 4.97 -3.09
CA THR A 205 12.85 3.84 -3.13
C THR A 205 13.39 2.65 -2.33
N SER A 206 12.58 1.56 -2.25
CA SER A 206 12.95 0.33 -1.57
C SER A 206 13.88 -0.56 -2.42
N VAL A 207 14.49 -1.56 -1.77
CA VAL A 207 15.21 -2.64 -2.48
C VAL A 207 14.27 -3.45 -3.38
N SER A 208 12.98 -3.59 -3.01
CA SER A 208 11.94 -4.26 -3.78
C SER A 208 11.74 -3.59 -5.14
N THR A 209 11.49 -2.29 -5.14
CA THR A 209 11.38 -1.49 -6.38
C THR A 209 12.69 -1.51 -7.17
N GLY A 210 13.84 -1.41 -6.49
CA GLY A 210 15.15 -1.52 -7.15
C GLY A 210 15.30 -2.82 -7.94
N LYS A 211 14.89 -3.96 -7.37
CA LYS A 211 14.89 -5.25 -8.05
C LYS A 211 13.86 -5.30 -9.18
N SER A 212 12.61 -4.93 -8.92
CA SER A 212 11.53 -5.03 -9.91
C SER A 212 11.76 -4.16 -11.14
N MET A 213 12.45 -3.02 -10.98
CA MET A 213 12.78 -2.07 -12.04
C MET A 213 14.20 -2.26 -12.60
N SER A 214 14.92 -3.34 -12.23
CA SER A 214 16.29 -3.61 -12.68
C SER A 214 17.22 -2.41 -12.47
N ALA A 215 17.27 -1.88 -11.25
CA ALA A 215 18.03 -0.66 -10.93
C ALA A 215 19.50 -0.71 -11.36
N TRP A 216 20.09 -1.91 -11.41
CA TRP A 216 21.46 -2.16 -11.88
C TRP A 216 21.72 -1.76 -13.34
N ASP A 217 20.67 -1.51 -14.14
CA ASP A 217 20.84 -1.07 -15.54
C ASP A 217 21.19 0.42 -15.63
N TYR A 218 21.02 1.20 -14.54
CA TYR A 218 21.19 2.66 -14.57
C TYR A 218 21.80 3.30 -13.31
N VAL A 219 22.00 2.55 -12.23
CA VAL A 219 22.69 2.99 -11.00
C VAL A 219 23.60 1.88 -10.47
N SER A 220 24.57 2.24 -9.64
CA SER A 220 25.58 1.28 -9.13
C SER A 220 25.65 1.23 -7.60
N HIS A 221 24.99 2.14 -6.89
CA HIS A 221 25.05 2.24 -5.43
C HIS A 221 23.64 2.32 -4.83
N TYR A 222 23.49 1.73 -3.66
CA TYR A 222 22.33 1.85 -2.79
C TYR A 222 22.76 2.19 -1.38
N SER A 223 22.39 3.37 -0.89
CA SER A 223 22.52 3.75 0.50
C SER A 223 21.33 3.21 1.28
N ASP A 224 21.56 2.15 2.07
CA ASP A 224 20.56 1.48 2.95
C ASP A 224 20.31 2.33 4.20
N ALA A 225 19.61 3.45 3.98
CA ALA A 225 19.41 4.49 4.97
C ALA A 225 18.25 4.21 5.93
N ASN A 226 17.41 3.21 5.65
CA ASN A 226 16.21 2.90 6.43
C ASN A 226 15.38 4.15 6.75
N LEU A 227 15.17 5.01 5.74
CA LEU A 227 14.55 6.32 5.93
C LEU A 227 13.15 6.23 6.54
N TRP A 228 12.31 5.35 6.00
CA TRP A 228 10.94 5.05 6.44
C TRP A 228 10.42 3.78 5.75
N LEU A 229 9.35 3.18 6.29
CA LEU A 229 8.63 2.05 5.70
C LEU A 229 7.20 2.49 5.34
N PRO A 230 6.99 3.02 4.12
CA PRO A 230 5.68 3.52 3.72
C PRO A 230 4.71 2.37 3.46
N LYS A 231 3.41 2.64 3.52
CA LYS A 231 2.38 1.61 3.38
C LYS A 231 1.47 1.82 2.19
N ASN A 232 1.05 0.71 1.60
CA ASN A 232 -0.17 0.67 0.82
C ASN A 232 -1.35 0.37 1.73
N ILE A 233 -2.51 0.90 1.37
CA ILE A 233 -3.78 0.61 2.03
C ILE A 233 -4.77 0.06 1.01
N VAL A 234 -5.40 -1.07 1.34
CA VAL A 234 -6.51 -1.65 0.58
C VAL A 234 -7.81 -1.28 1.29
N PHE A 235 -8.77 -0.80 0.53
CA PHE A 235 -10.04 -0.29 1.05
C PHE A 235 -11.19 -0.55 0.08
N VAL A 236 -12.40 -0.49 0.60
CA VAL A 236 -13.63 -0.71 -0.17
C VAL A 236 -14.61 0.45 -0.04
N ASN A 237 -15.52 0.54 -0.99
CA ASN A 237 -16.70 1.38 -0.89
C ASN A 237 -17.61 0.82 0.22
N LYS A 238 -17.87 1.62 1.26
CA LYS A 238 -18.63 1.19 2.45
C LYS A 238 -20.03 0.68 2.09
N ARG A 239 -20.69 1.31 1.10
CA ARG A 239 -22.02 0.87 0.64
C ARG A 239 -21.97 -0.49 -0.04
N ALA A 240 -20.92 -0.74 -0.85
CA ALA A 240 -20.76 -2.04 -1.49
C ALA A 240 -20.53 -3.15 -0.46
N PHE A 241 -19.74 -2.86 0.59
CA PHE A 241 -19.55 -3.77 1.72
C PHE A 241 -20.83 -4.03 2.50
N ASP A 242 -21.60 -3.00 2.81
CA ASP A 242 -22.86 -3.10 3.59
C ASP A 242 -24.00 -3.81 2.83
N GLN A 243 -23.86 -4.00 1.52
CA GLN A 243 -24.82 -4.79 0.71
C GLN A 243 -24.57 -6.30 0.80
N LEU A 244 -23.43 -6.73 1.29
CA LEU A 244 -23.15 -8.14 1.55
C LEU A 244 -23.92 -8.61 2.78
N ASP A 245 -24.24 -9.90 2.84
CA ASP A 245 -24.78 -10.48 4.06
C ASP A 245 -23.70 -10.61 5.16
N ASP A 246 -24.13 -10.79 6.40
CA ASP A 246 -23.25 -10.80 7.58
C ASP A 246 -22.12 -11.87 7.47
N LYS A 247 -22.42 -13.05 6.90
CA LYS A 247 -21.44 -14.12 6.72
C LYS A 247 -20.36 -13.70 5.73
N THR A 248 -20.75 -13.15 4.59
CA THR A 248 -19.85 -12.66 3.55
C THR A 248 -19.03 -11.45 4.04
N GLN A 249 -19.64 -10.52 4.78
CA GLN A 249 -18.90 -9.42 5.43
C GLN A 249 -17.82 -9.95 6.37
N GLN A 250 -18.13 -10.93 7.22
CA GLN A 250 -17.15 -11.50 8.14
C GLN A 250 -16.03 -12.22 7.38
N ALA A 251 -16.33 -12.96 6.32
CA ALA A 251 -15.34 -13.61 5.48
C ALA A 251 -14.36 -12.59 4.85
N VAL A 252 -14.86 -11.45 4.38
CA VAL A 252 -14.00 -10.36 3.86
C VAL A 252 -13.09 -9.80 4.96
N LEU A 253 -13.60 -9.59 6.16
CA LEU A 253 -12.81 -9.07 7.29
C LEU A 253 -11.74 -10.07 7.75
N ASP A 254 -12.07 -11.35 7.84
CA ASP A 254 -11.13 -12.41 8.22
C ASP A 254 -10.02 -12.56 7.16
N ALA A 255 -10.38 -12.58 5.88
CA ALA A 255 -9.43 -12.60 4.78
C ALA A 255 -8.54 -11.34 4.76
N ALA A 256 -9.08 -10.17 5.09
CA ALA A 256 -8.33 -8.92 5.19
C ALA A 256 -7.30 -8.96 6.33
N ALA A 257 -7.67 -9.50 7.49
CA ALA A 257 -6.75 -9.67 8.62
C ALA A 257 -5.59 -10.62 8.25
N GLU A 258 -5.88 -11.71 7.55
CA GLU A 258 -4.87 -12.64 7.06
C GLU A 258 -3.99 -12.00 5.97
N ALA A 259 -4.58 -11.21 5.07
CA ALA A 259 -3.83 -10.47 4.05
C ALA A 259 -2.89 -9.42 4.66
N GLU A 260 -3.31 -8.72 5.75
CA GLU A 260 -2.43 -7.81 6.50
C GLU A 260 -1.23 -8.59 7.05
N ARG A 261 -1.46 -9.67 7.79
CA ARG A 261 -0.40 -10.50 8.39
C ARG A 261 0.57 -11.05 7.34
N ARG A 262 0.04 -11.65 6.27
CA ARG A 262 0.81 -12.21 5.14
C ARG A 262 1.61 -11.14 4.43
N GLY A 263 1.01 -9.98 4.17
CA GLY A 263 1.65 -8.86 3.49
C GLY A 263 2.84 -8.28 4.27
N TRP A 264 2.72 -8.16 5.59
CA TRP A 264 3.85 -7.73 6.45
C TRP A 264 5.00 -8.74 6.42
N GLN A 265 4.70 -10.03 6.42
CA GLN A 265 5.72 -11.08 6.28
C GLN A 265 6.35 -11.05 4.88
N ALA A 266 5.53 -10.98 3.82
CA ALA A 266 6.01 -10.93 2.44
C ALA A 266 6.92 -9.72 2.19
N SER A 267 6.62 -8.55 2.78
CA SER A 267 7.49 -7.38 2.71
C SER A 267 8.89 -7.64 3.30
N ARG A 268 8.97 -8.30 4.47
CA ARG A 268 10.25 -8.66 5.09
C ARG A 268 11.05 -9.64 4.23
N GLU A 269 10.38 -10.66 3.70
CA GLU A 269 10.99 -11.68 2.85
C GLU A 269 11.49 -11.08 1.54
N ASP A 270 10.65 -10.28 0.87
CA ASP A 270 11.02 -9.60 -0.38
C ASP A 270 12.14 -8.57 -0.17
N SER A 271 12.20 -7.90 0.98
CA SER A 271 13.33 -7.03 1.35
C SER A 271 14.67 -7.78 1.33
N ALA A 272 14.70 -8.95 1.97
CA ALA A 272 15.93 -9.75 2.04
C ALA A 272 16.34 -10.31 0.68
N GLU A 273 15.38 -10.85 -0.09
CA GLU A 273 15.60 -11.39 -1.43
C GLU A 273 16.04 -10.30 -2.41
N SER A 274 15.39 -9.13 -2.35
CA SER A 274 15.69 -8.02 -3.25
C SER A 274 17.07 -7.43 -2.98
N ALA A 275 17.45 -7.25 -1.70
CA ALA A 275 18.80 -6.81 -1.35
C ALA A 275 19.88 -7.80 -1.81
N LYS A 276 19.59 -9.11 -1.78
CA LYS A 276 20.49 -10.13 -2.32
C LYS A 276 20.60 -10.01 -3.85
N ALA A 277 19.47 -9.89 -4.55
CA ALA A 277 19.46 -9.73 -6.01
C ALA A 277 20.23 -8.48 -6.48
N LEU A 278 20.07 -7.34 -5.79
CA LEU A 278 20.84 -6.13 -6.09
C LEU A 278 22.35 -6.37 -6.00
N LYS A 279 22.82 -7.09 -4.96
CA LYS A 279 24.25 -7.45 -4.81
C LYS A 279 24.73 -8.41 -5.90
N GLU A 280 23.90 -9.37 -6.31
CA GLU A 280 24.21 -10.33 -7.40
C GLU A 280 24.33 -9.63 -8.76
N HIS A 281 23.74 -8.43 -8.89
CA HIS A 281 23.84 -7.56 -10.06
C HIS A 281 24.80 -6.37 -9.84
N ASP A 282 25.80 -6.53 -8.98
CA ASP A 282 26.91 -5.58 -8.77
C ASP A 282 26.50 -4.22 -8.16
N ILE A 283 25.29 -4.09 -7.56
CA ILE A 283 24.94 -2.91 -6.78
C ILE A 283 25.71 -2.94 -5.44
N THR A 284 26.47 -1.89 -5.19
CA THR A 284 27.15 -1.67 -3.90
C THR A 284 26.13 -1.18 -2.87
N ILE A 285 25.88 -1.99 -1.83
CA ILE A 285 24.98 -1.61 -0.73
C ILE A 285 25.81 -1.17 0.48
N SER A 286 25.63 0.07 0.92
CA SER A 286 26.29 0.65 2.09
C SER A 286 25.28 1.30 3.04
N LYS A 287 25.63 1.36 4.34
CA LYS A 287 24.84 2.15 5.30
C LYS A 287 25.40 3.56 5.37
N PRO A 288 24.55 4.60 5.42
CA PRO A 288 25.01 5.96 5.69
C PRO A 288 25.84 6.01 6.98
N SER A 289 26.93 6.76 6.94
CA SER A 289 27.79 6.99 8.10
C SER A 289 28.43 8.37 8.02
N GLY A 290 29.01 8.84 9.14
CA GLY A 290 29.65 10.16 9.20
C GLY A 290 28.70 11.27 8.79
N GLN A 291 29.20 12.19 7.93
CA GLN A 291 28.45 13.37 7.53
C GLN A 291 27.12 13.03 6.84
N LEU A 292 27.06 12.01 5.99
CA LEU A 292 25.81 11.61 5.32
C LEU A 292 24.72 11.25 6.31
N ALA A 293 25.06 10.49 7.38
CA ALA A 293 24.09 10.13 8.39
C ALA A 293 23.52 11.35 9.12
N GLU A 294 24.39 12.30 9.48
CA GLU A 294 24.00 13.56 10.15
C GLU A 294 23.11 14.42 9.22
N ASP A 295 23.45 14.53 7.94
CA ASP A 295 22.70 15.30 6.97
C ASP A 295 21.29 14.71 6.72
N LEU A 296 21.18 13.37 6.64
CA LEU A 296 19.89 12.69 6.47
C LEU A 296 19.00 12.85 7.72
N GLU A 297 19.58 12.78 8.90
CA GLU A 297 18.87 13.02 10.18
C GLU A 297 18.35 14.47 10.22
N ALA A 298 19.20 15.46 9.96
CA ALA A 298 18.81 16.86 9.98
C ALA A 298 17.70 17.19 8.95
N ALA A 299 17.78 16.60 7.75
CA ALA A 299 16.74 16.74 6.74
C ALA A 299 15.42 16.09 7.19
N GLY A 300 15.48 14.97 7.90
CA GLY A 300 14.33 14.27 8.51
C GLY A 300 13.67 15.08 9.62
N ASP A 301 14.44 15.62 10.54
CA ASP A 301 13.96 16.45 11.66
C ASP A 301 13.18 17.68 11.13
N SER A 302 13.72 18.36 10.13
CA SER A 302 13.04 19.48 9.48
C SER A 302 11.68 19.10 8.88
N LEU A 303 11.59 17.91 8.26
CA LEU A 303 10.32 17.41 7.74
C LEU A 303 9.33 17.07 8.84
N PHE A 304 9.80 16.46 9.92
CA PHE A 304 8.96 16.09 11.06
C PHE A 304 8.36 17.33 11.74
N GLU A 305 9.16 18.36 11.98
CA GLU A 305 8.69 19.64 12.52
C GLU A 305 7.62 20.28 11.64
N ASN A 306 7.89 20.37 10.32
CA ASN A 306 6.93 20.92 9.35
C ASN A 306 5.62 20.10 9.31
N TRP A 307 5.72 18.77 9.37
CA TRP A 307 4.55 17.91 9.42
C TRP A 307 3.74 18.13 10.69
N GLN A 308 4.39 18.24 11.86
CA GLN A 308 3.70 18.53 13.13
C GLN A 308 2.94 19.85 13.09
N GLU A 309 3.53 20.90 12.51
CA GLU A 309 2.86 22.19 12.35
C GLU A 309 1.61 22.08 11.47
N ARG A 310 1.69 21.37 10.34
CA ARG A 310 0.58 21.21 9.39
C ARG A 310 -0.53 20.29 9.92
N ALA A 311 -0.19 19.22 10.60
CA ALA A 311 -1.14 18.25 11.13
C ALA A 311 -1.71 18.64 12.51
N GLY A 312 -1.06 19.57 13.24
CA GLY A 312 -1.55 20.18 14.46
C GLY A 312 -1.87 19.20 15.59
N ASP A 313 -3.06 19.28 16.16
CA ASP A 313 -3.45 18.43 17.30
C ASP A 313 -3.58 16.95 16.91
N GLN A 314 -3.88 16.64 15.65
CA GLN A 314 -3.91 15.25 15.19
C GLN A 314 -2.51 14.62 15.21
N ALA A 315 -1.48 15.38 14.83
CA ALA A 315 -0.09 14.91 14.93
C ALA A 315 0.29 14.60 16.38
N LYS A 316 -0.03 15.50 17.33
CA LYS A 316 0.27 15.30 18.76
C LYS A 316 -0.36 14.00 19.27
N MET A 317 -1.67 13.84 19.03
CA MET A 317 -2.41 12.66 19.47
C MET A 317 -1.85 11.37 18.85
N LEU A 318 -1.45 11.39 17.57
CA LEU A 318 -0.87 10.25 16.89
C LEU A 318 0.50 9.87 17.48
N ILE A 319 1.37 10.87 17.67
CA ILE A 319 2.71 10.65 18.24
C ILE A 319 2.67 10.21 19.70
N GLU A 320 1.72 10.74 20.49
CA GLU A 320 1.50 10.26 21.86
C GLU A 320 1.14 8.78 21.88
N ARG A 321 0.16 8.35 21.08
CA ARG A 321 -0.23 6.94 20.94
C ARG A 321 0.92 6.04 20.45
N TYR A 322 1.73 6.54 19.52
CA TYR A 322 2.87 5.81 19.03
C TYR A 322 3.94 5.59 20.13
N ARG A 323 4.26 6.64 20.90
CA ARG A 323 5.20 6.56 22.02
C ARG A 323 4.71 5.65 23.16
N GLU A 324 3.40 5.67 23.45
CA GLU A 324 2.80 4.76 24.43
C GLU A 324 3.03 3.30 24.02
N ARG A 325 2.83 2.96 22.75
CA ARG A 325 3.06 1.61 22.26
C ARG A 325 4.52 1.17 22.37
N GLN A 326 5.45 2.05 22.00
CA GLN A 326 6.90 1.78 22.13
C GLN A 326 7.36 1.62 23.60
N ALA A 327 6.62 2.13 24.55
CA ALA A 327 6.94 1.98 25.98
C ALA A 327 6.39 0.70 26.60
N ASP A 328 5.43 0.04 25.95
CA ASP A 328 4.79 -1.21 26.39
C ASP A 328 5.53 -2.47 25.91
N ASP A 329 6.44 -2.33 24.92
CA ASP A 329 7.33 -3.38 24.39
C ASP A 329 8.68 -3.40 25.10
#